data_8734656d7604bdd31d97b48a2028d712
#
_entry.id   8734656d7604bdd31d97b48a2028d712
#
_cell.length_a   1.000
_cell.length_b   1.000
_cell.length_c   1.000
_cell.angle_alpha   90.00
_cell.angle_beta   90.00
_cell.angle_gamma   90.00
#
_symmetry.space_group_name_H-M   'P 1'
#
loop_
_entity.id
_entity.type
_entity.pdbx_description
1 polymer ?
#
loop_
_entity_poly.entity_id
_entity_poly.type
_entity_poly.pdbx_seq_one_letter_code
_entity_poly.pdbx_strand_id
1 'polypeptide(L)'
;MHQAKLFGLFLTVVVLLFGSGYWLYQRPLPVVHAEIIIPQTPMSTAIKLPWPSYGQAALGAVGFGVLEKNNASKPAPIASIAKAITALSILKQKPLEPGQPGPFITITETDVQLYSDYLAKDGSVLPVSVGQQISQYQALQAMMLPSANNIADTATHWVFGSVNSYVEYANRFVKTLGMMQTSVADASGFSPKTISTAEDLVILGEAVLENPVLSSIVNQSTANFPGVGEINNVNWLLGTDGILGIKTGNTDEAGGCYLFGAKRTVANQSVTVIGAILGAPTRNIAMGDSRNLIQAADTGFELTTAVRANQTIGQYRLPWGGTVNAVAAGELKVLNWKGDAVVTDTNLSDLAVQNGQSSVVGSVKAGHDVKSVSVILSQQAPAPSWTWRLIR
;
A
#
# COMPACT_ATOMS: atom_id res chain seq x y z
N MET A 1 -26.88 -31.39 79.48
CA MET A 1 -27.18 -31.59 78.04
C MET A 1 -27.50 -30.30 77.28
N HIS A 2 -28.18 -29.27 77.83
CA HIS A 2 -28.58 -28.05 77.14
C HIS A 2 -27.38 -27.16 76.76
N GLN A 3 -26.40 -27.00 77.65
CA GLN A 3 -25.20 -26.16 77.39
C GLN A 3 -24.29 -26.69 76.26
N ALA A 4 -24.14 -28.04 76.15
CA ALA A 4 -23.37 -28.70 75.11
C ALA A 4 -24.02 -28.51 73.72
N LYS A 5 -25.38 -28.55 73.67
CA LYS A 5 -26.10 -28.26 72.40
C LYS A 5 -26.01 -26.79 71.96
N LEU A 6 -26.05 -25.84 72.89
CA LEU A 6 -25.86 -24.41 72.62
C LEU A 6 -24.44 -24.11 72.16
N PHE A 7 -23.43 -24.71 72.74
CA PHE A 7 -22.02 -24.57 72.31
C PHE A 7 -21.81 -25.20 70.95
N GLY A 8 -22.39 -26.36 70.67
CA GLY A 8 -22.33 -26.98 69.33
C GLY A 8 -23.01 -26.11 68.26
N LEU A 9 -24.20 -25.54 68.57
CA LEU A 9 -24.88 -24.62 67.63
C LEU A 9 -24.08 -23.38 67.41
N PHE A 10 -23.50 -22.77 68.44
CA PHE A 10 -22.62 -21.59 68.31
C PHE A 10 -21.41 -21.88 67.47
N LEU A 11 -20.73 -23.01 67.69
CA LEU A 11 -19.55 -23.39 66.86
C LEU A 11 -19.90 -23.59 65.40
N THR A 12 -21.07 -24.25 65.14
CA THR A 12 -21.58 -24.45 63.77
C THR A 12 -21.87 -23.11 63.07
N VAL A 13 -22.52 -22.20 63.79
CA VAL A 13 -22.78 -20.81 63.21
C VAL A 13 -21.49 -20.07 62.93
N VAL A 14 -20.50 -20.13 63.80
CA VAL A 14 -19.17 -19.51 63.61
C VAL A 14 -18.48 -20.11 62.41
N VAL A 15 -18.45 -21.44 62.27
CA VAL A 15 -17.84 -22.13 61.13
C VAL A 15 -18.56 -21.78 59.83
N LEU A 16 -19.87 -21.67 59.83
CA LEU A 16 -20.65 -21.24 58.64
C LEU A 16 -20.38 -19.81 58.30
N LEU A 17 -20.27 -18.89 59.26
CA LEU A 17 -19.96 -17.49 59.03
C LEU A 17 -18.51 -17.31 58.48
N PHE A 18 -17.53 -17.98 59.09
CA PHE A 18 -16.17 -17.95 58.61
C PHE A 18 -16.00 -18.62 57.24
N GLY A 19 -16.66 -19.78 57.04
CA GLY A 19 -16.64 -20.50 55.78
C GLY A 19 -17.29 -19.70 54.64
N SER A 20 -18.48 -19.10 54.92
CA SER A 20 -19.15 -18.24 53.93
C SER A 20 -18.35 -16.97 53.67
N GLY A 21 -17.77 -16.32 54.68
CA GLY A 21 -16.92 -15.16 54.55
C GLY A 21 -15.67 -15.48 53.72
N TYR A 22 -15.01 -16.60 53.97
CA TYR A 22 -13.86 -17.06 53.19
C TYR A 22 -14.25 -17.35 51.74
N TRP A 23 -15.37 -18.01 51.49
CA TRP A 23 -15.85 -18.29 50.12
C TRP A 23 -16.19 -17.01 49.36
N LEU A 24 -16.85 -16.02 49.99
CA LEU A 24 -17.13 -14.73 49.42
C LEU A 24 -15.84 -13.97 49.08
N TYR A 25 -14.84 -14.03 49.96
CA TYR A 25 -13.54 -13.42 49.75
C TYR A 25 -12.78 -14.01 48.54
N GLN A 26 -12.90 -15.31 48.31
CA GLN A 26 -12.23 -16.05 47.24
C GLN A 26 -12.91 -15.93 45.87
N ARG A 27 -14.09 -15.30 45.78
CA ARG A 27 -14.74 -15.09 44.49
C ARG A 27 -13.80 -14.38 43.54
N PRO A 28 -13.72 -14.80 42.23
CA PRO A 28 -12.89 -14.12 41.24
C PRO A 28 -13.32 -12.66 41.10
N LEU A 29 -12.37 -11.76 40.95
CA LEU A 29 -12.65 -10.34 40.72
C LEU A 29 -13.30 -10.16 39.36
N PRO A 30 -14.18 -9.16 39.17
CA PRO A 30 -14.74 -8.86 37.88
C PRO A 30 -13.64 -8.40 36.92
N VAL A 31 -13.80 -8.73 35.66
CA VAL A 31 -12.98 -8.22 34.59
C VAL A 31 -13.26 -6.72 34.41
N VAL A 32 -12.23 -5.93 34.30
CA VAL A 32 -12.32 -4.48 34.09
C VAL A 32 -12.02 -4.16 32.65
N HIS A 33 -13.01 -3.64 31.93
CA HIS A 33 -12.86 -3.25 30.54
C HIS A 33 -12.11 -1.92 30.40
N ALA A 34 -11.30 -1.82 29.33
CA ALA A 34 -10.61 -0.58 28.99
C ALA A 34 -11.58 0.44 28.38
N GLU A 35 -11.48 1.69 28.81
CA GLU A 35 -12.06 2.84 28.12
C GLU A 35 -10.95 3.50 27.28
N ILE A 36 -11.02 3.38 25.95
CA ILE A 36 -9.99 3.88 25.02
C ILE A 36 -10.12 5.40 24.87
N ILE A 37 -8.99 6.10 24.92
CA ILE A 37 -8.86 7.54 24.63
C ILE A 37 -8.02 7.66 23.36
N ILE A 38 -8.66 8.06 22.24
CA ILE A 38 -7.97 8.18 20.96
C ILE A 38 -7.01 9.37 21.01
N PRO A 39 -5.71 9.17 20.73
CA PRO A 39 -4.75 10.27 20.65
C PRO A 39 -5.15 11.28 19.57
N GLN A 40 -5.14 12.57 19.93
CA GLN A 40 -5.33 13.63 18.95
C GLN A 40 -3.96 14.11 18.48
N THR A 41 -3.69 13.98 17.18
CA THR A 41 -2.47 14.46 16.55
C THR A 41 -2.79 15.76 15.79
N PRO A 42 -2.11 16.88 16.08
CA PRO A 42 -2.30 18.12 15.32
C PRO A 42 -1.94 17.87 13.85
N MET A 43 -2.81 18.29 12.94
CA MET A 43 -2.53 18.30 11.50
C MET A 43 -1.60 19.46 11.17
N SER A 44 -0.59 19.21 10.37
CA SER A 44 0.25 20.25 9.77
C SER A 44 -0.45 20.94 8.59
N THR A 45 0.09 22.04 8.14
CA THR A 45 -0.44 22.73 6.96
C THR A 45 -0.09 21.95 5.70
N ALA A 46 -1.10 21.66 4.86
CA ALA A 46 -0.93 21.05 3.57
C ALA A 46 0.02 21.87 2.67
N ILE A 47 0.81 21.19 1.86
CA ILE A 47 1.71 21.84 0.90
C ILE A 47 0.98 22.12 -0.42
N LYS A 48 1.52 23.05 -1.19
CA LYS A 48 1.07 23.31 -2.55
C LYS A 48 2.07 22.71 -3.53
N LEU A 49 1.64 21.69 -4.28
CA LEU A 49 2.47 21.05 -5.31
C LEU A 49 2.53 21.89 -6.60
N PRO A 50 3.66 21.85 -7.32
CA PRO A 50 3.85 22.55 -8.61
C PRO A 50 3.22 21.74 -9.75
N TRP A 51 1.89 21.67 -9.77
CA TRP A 51 1.15 20.93 -10.79
C TRP A 51 1.37 21.49 -12.18
N PRO A 52 1.48 20.63 -13.23
CA PRO A 52 1.40 21.08 -14.62
C PRO A 52 0.11 21.87 -14.87
N SER A 53 0.18 22.87 -15.76
CA SER A 53 -0.99 23.68 -16.12
C SER A 53 -1.91 23.02 -17.16
N TYR A 54 -1.55 21.82 -17.62
CA TYR A 54 -2.27 21.03 -18.63
C TYR A 54 -2.72 19.69 -18.03
N GLY A 55 -3.65 19.03 -18.73
CA GLY A 55 -4.06 17.65 -18.48
C GLY A 55 -4.43 17.37 -17.02
N GLN A 56 -3.97 16.25 -16.53
CA GLN A 56 -4.19 15.81 -15.16
C GLN A 56 -2.91 15.20 -14.57
N ALA A 57 -2.78 15.29 -13.24
CA ALA A 57 -1.67 14.70 -12.53
C ALA A 57 -2.11 14.19 -11.15
N ALA A 58 -1.40 13.20 -10.63
CA ALA A 58 -1.54 12.72 -9.26
C ALA A 58 -0.18 12.33 -8.70
N LEU A 59 -0.05 12.42 -7.38
CA LEU A 59 1.11 12.04 -6.61
C LEU A 59 0.67 11.12 -5.48
N GLY A 60 1.44 10.08 -5.23
CA GLY A 60 1.27 9.15 -4.13
C GLY A 60 2.62 8.59 -3.69
N ALA A 61 2.60 7.60 -2.82
CA ALA A 61 3.79 6.88 -2.43
C ALA A 61 3.44 5.43 -2.04
N VAL A 62 4.38 4.52 -2.21
CA VAL A 62 4.22 3.11 -1.83
C VAL A 62 3.84 3.02 -0.36
N GLY A 63 2.74 2.32 -0.06
CA GLY A 63 2.16 2.17 1.27
C GLY A 63 1.33 3.36 1.76
N PHE A 64 1.33 4.50 1.06
CA PHE A 64 0.52 5.68 1.38
C PHE A 64 -0.69 5.84 0.46
N GLY A 65 -0.69 5.18 -0.71
CA GLY A 65 -1.69 5.39 -1.73
C GLY A 65 -1.56 6.77 -2.39
N VAL A 66 -2.70 7.31 -2.84
CA VAL A 66 -2.77 8.66 -3.45
C VAL A 66 -2.72 9.73 -2.37
N LEU A 67 -1.75 10.62 -2.45
CA LEU A 67 -1.56 11.74 -1.53
C LEU A 67 -2.25 13.00 -2.02
N GLU A 68 -1.99 13.36 -3.28
CA GLU A 68 -2.51 14.60 -3.88
C GLU A 68 -2.86 14.38 -5.35
N LYS A 69 -3.83 15.15 -5.86
CA LYS A 69 -4.25 15.08 -7.27
C LYS A 69 -4.69 16.43 -7.82
N ASN A 70 -4.50 16.60 -9.13
CA ASN A 70 -4.90 17.78 -9.87
C ASN A 70 -5.64 17.37 -11.15
N ASN A 71 -6.87 17.88 -11.33
CA ASN A 71 -7.76 17.62 -12.48
C ASN A 71 -8.01 16.13 -12.78
N ALA A 72 -7.76 15.21 -11.84
CA ALA A 72 -7.77 13.76 -12.05
C ALA A 72 -9.18 13.12 -11.93
N SER A 73 -10.25 13.86 -12.22
CA SER A 73 -11.63 13.41 -12.02
C SER A 73 -12.26 12.72 -13.24
N LYS A 74 -11.66 12.83 -14.42
CA LYS A 74 -12.20 12.28 -15.67
C LYS A 74 -11.18 11.38 -16.36
N PRO A 75 -11.56 10.15 -16.77
CA PRO A 75 -10.67 9.28 -17.52
C PRO A 75 -10.22 9.93 -18.83
N ALA A 76 -8.95 9.74 -19.17
CA ALA A 76 -8.33 10.18 -20.41
C ALA A 76 -7.51 9.06 -21.04
N PRO A 77 -7.22 9.09 -22.36
CA PRO A 77 -6.33 8.13 -23.00
C PRO A 77 -4.96 8.10 -22.30
N ILE A 78 -4.40 6.91 -22.09
CA ILE A 78 -3.17 6.71 -21.32
C ILE A 78 -1.98 6.25 -22.16
N ALA A 79 -2.21 6.09 -23.47
CA ALA A 79 -1.20 5.59 -24.40
C ALA A 79 -0.50 4.33 -23.83
N SER A 80 0.79 4.19 -24.10
CA SER A 80 1.58 3.01 -23.73
C SER A 80 1.73 2.75 -22.21
N ILE A 81 1.17 3.58 -21.33
CA ILE A 81 1.07 3.22 -19.90
C ILE A 81 0.20 1.96 -19.74
N ALA A 82 -0.73 1.71 -20.64
CA ALA A 82 -1.54 0.48 -20.71
C ALA A 82 -0.71 -0.81 -20.64
N LYS A 83 0.51 -0.81 -21.19
CA LYS A 83 1.40 -1.99 -21.14
C LYS A 83 1.79 -2.41 -19.73
N ALA A 84 1.74 -1.51 -18.76
CA ALA A 84 1.94 -1.86 -17.36
C ALA A 84 0.76 -2.73 -16.84
N ILE A 85 -0.48 -2.42 -17.25
CA ILE A 85 -1.65 -3.27 -16.95
C ILE A 85 -1.48 -4.64 -17.62
N THR A 86 -1.05 -4.65 -18.88
CA THR A 86 -0.83 -5.88 -19.66
C THR A 86 0.24 -6.76 -19.01
N ALA A 87 1.37 -6.18 -18.62
CA ALA A 87 2.47 -6.88 -17.96
C ALA A 87 2.06 -7.51 -16.62
N LEU A 88 1.33 -6.76 -15.78
CA LEU A 88 0.77 -7.28 -14.52
C LEU A 88 -0.24 -8.40 -14.79
N SER A 89 -1.12 -8.25 -15.80
CA SER A 89 -2.09 -9.27 -16.19
C SER A 89 -1.43 -10.57 -16.64
N ILE A 90 -0.36 -10.47 -17.43
CA ILE A 90 0.45 -11.61 -17.86
C ILE A 90 1.07 -12.32 -16.65
N LEU A 91 1.71 -11.57 -15.76
CA LEU A 91 2.36 -12.14 -14.57
C LEU A 91 1.34 -12.72 -13.57
N LYS A 92 0.12 -12.21 -13.53
CA LYS A 92 -0.96 -12.77 -12.72
C LYS A 92 -1.42 -14.13 -13.25
N GLN A 93 -1.46 -14.32 -14.57
CA GLN A 93 -1.88 -15.57 -15.22
C GLN A 93 -0.72 -16.58 -15.36
N LYS A 94 0.46 -16.08 -15.61
CA LYS A 94 1.71 -16.87 -15.73
C LYS A 94 2.77 -16.25 -14.82
N PRO A 95 2.76 -16.60 -13.54
CA PRO A 95 3.74 -16.10 -12.58
C PRO A 95 5.17 -16.40 -13.01
N LEU A 96 6.07 -15.48 -12.71
CA LEU A 96 7.50 -15.58 -12.99
C LEU A 96 8.26 -15.20 -11.71
N GLU A 97 9.26 -16.02 -11.38
CA GLU A 97 10.15 -15.69 -10.27
C GLU A 97 11.26 -14.73 -10.74
N PRO A 98 11.76 -13.86 -9.87
CA PRO A 98 12.88 -12.97 -10.20
C PRO A 98 14.10 -13.75 -10.73
N GLY A 99 14.65 -13.26 -11.83
CA GLY A 99 15.83 -13.88 -12.47
C GLY A 99 15.53 -15.09 -13.36
N GLN A 100 14.27 -15.51 -13.46
CA GLN A 100 13.87 -16.60 -14.35
C GLN A 100 13.47 -16.07 -15.74
N PRO A 101 13.86 -16.73 -16.84
CA PRO A 101 13.43 -16.35 -18.19
C PRO A 101 11.93 -16.65 -18.42
N GLY A 102 11.36 -17.60 -17.70
CA GLY A 102 10.02 -18.12 -17.94
C GLY A 102 9.89 -18.96 -19.21
N PRO A 103 8.67 -19.39 -19.56
CA PRO A 103 8.39 -20.12 -20.78
C PRO A 103 8.76 -19.32 -22.02
N PHE A 104 9.04 -20.03 -23.13
CA PHE A 104 9.30 -19.42 -24.42
C PHE A 104 8.02 -19.24 -25.21
N ILE A 105 7.95 -18.13 -25.93
CA ILE A 105 6.93 -17.79 -26.92
C ILE A 105 7.58 -17.98 -28.29
N THR A 106 6.97 -18.82 -29.13
CA THR A 106 7.42 -19.00 -30.52
C THR A 106 6.65 -18.02 -31.41
N ILE A 107 7.37 -17.16 -32.10
CA ILE A 107 6.81 -16.16 -33.03
C ILE A 107 6.19 -16.85 -34.23
N THR A 108 4.96 -16.48 -34.56
CA THR A 108 4.17 -17.00 -35.67
C THR A 108 4.11 -15.97 -36.82
N GLU A 109 3.52 -16.37 -37.94
CA GLU A 109 3.23 -15.45 -39.07
C GLU A 109 2.30 -14.32 -38.62
N THR A 110 1.33 -14.60 -37.74
CA THR A 110 0.43 -13.58 -37.16
C THR A 110 1.21 -12.52 -36.39
N ASP A 111 2.23 -12.90 -35.63
CA ASP A 111 3.05 -11.95 -34.85
C ASP A 111 3.92 -11.06 -35.76
N VAL A 112 4.42 -11.61 -36.87
CA VAL A 112 5.11 -10.83 -37.91
C VAL A 112 4.14 -9.85 -38.61
N GLN A 113 2.89 -10.26 -38.82
CA GLN A 113 1.87 -9.35 -39.36
C GLN A 113 1.55 -8.22 -38.38
N LEU A 114 1.45 -8.50 -37.06
CA LEU A 114 1.27 -7.45 -36.03
C LEU A 114 2.42 -6.42 -36.06
N TYR A 115 3.67 -6.88 -36.26
CA TYR A 115 4.78 -5.96 -36.43
C TYR A 115 4.56 -5.02 -37.62
N SER A 116 4.18 -5.56 -38.78
CA SER A 116 3.95 -4.79 -40.00
C SER A 116 2.78 -3.81 -39.87
N ASP A 117 1.71 -4.26 -39.24
CA ASP A 117 0.49 -3.44 -39.03
C ASP A 117 0.73 -2.24 -38.11
N TYR A 118 1.50 -2.42 -37.02
CA TYR A 118 1.86 -1.32 -36.16
C TYR A 118 2.91 -0.40 -36.76
N LEU A 119 3.88 -0.96 -37.51
CA LEU A 119 4.88 -0.15 -38.23
C LEU A 119 4.21 0.78 -39.26
N ALA A 120 3.23 0.30 -39.98
CA ALA A 120 2.47 1.09 -40.95
C ALA A 120 1.65 2.24 -40.34
N LYS A 121 1.43 2.19 -39.02
CA LYS A 121 0.70 3.21 -38.22
C LYS A 121 1.61 4.02 -37.29
N ASP A 122 2.90 4.05 -37.55
CA ASP A 122 3.92 4.72 -36.71
C ASP A 122 3.91 4.27 -35.24
N GLY A 123 3.45 3.06 -34.98
CA GLY A 123 3.46 2.45 -33.64
C GLY A 123 4.85 1.99 -33.22
N SER A 124 5.15 2.04 -31.92
CA SER A 124 6.40 1.48 -31.39
C SER A 124 6.44 -0.04 -31.58
N VAL A 125 7.47 -0.55 -32.24
CA VAL A 125 7.58 -1.98 -32.56
C VAL A 125 9.01 -2.51 -32.37
N LEU A 126 9.14 -3.84 -32.24
CA LEU A 126 10.40 -4.56 -32.36
C LEU A 126 10.29 -5.58 -33.50
N PRO A 127 11.31 -5.68 -34.40
CA PRO A 127 11.32 -6.67 -35.47
C PRO A 127 11.35 -8.09 -34.87
N VAL A 128 10.59 -8.98 -35.52
CA VAL A 128 10.51 -10.41 -35.17
C VAL A 128 10.43 -11.26 -36.43
N SER A 129 10.83 -12.53 -36.34
CA SER A 129 10.80 -13.47 -37.45
C SER A 129 10.06 -14.76 -37.06
N VAL A 130 9.38 -15.38 -38.02
CA VAL A 130 8.67 -16.65 -37.81
C VAL A 130 9.64 -17.71 -37.28
N GLY A 131 9.22 -18.44 -36.25
CA GLY A 131 10.02 -19.45 -35.56
C GLY A 131 11.01 -18.92 -34.52
N GLN A 132 11.21 -17.60 -34.44
CA GLN A 132 11.99 -16.98 -33.37
C GLN A 132 11.38 -17.32 -32.01
N GLN A 133 12.24 -17.61 -31.02
CA GLN A 133 11.80 -17.84 -29.65
C GLN A 133 12.24 -16.68 -28.76
N ILE A 134 11.30 -16.14 -28.02
CA ILE A 134 11.53 -15.13 -26.98
C ILE A 134 11.01 -15.64 -25.64
N SER A 135 11.73 -15.42 -24.56
CA SER A 135 11.24 -15.81 -23.24
C SER A 135 10.14 -14.86 -22.75
N GLN A 136 9.33 -15.30 -21.80
CA GLN A 136 8.34 -14.45 -21.14
C GLN A 136 9.00 -13.17 -20.58
N TYR A 137 10.16 -13.30 -19.95
CA TYR A 137 10.91 -12.15 -19.40
C TYR A 137 11.33 -11.17 -20.50
N GLN A 138 11.84 -11.68 -21.64
CA GLN A 138 12.20 -10.84 -22.80
C GLN A 138 10.98 -10.15 -23.42
N ALA A 139 9.83 -10.82 -23.47
CA ALA A 139 8.59 -10.20 -23.94
C ALA A 139 8.18 -9.04 -23.00
N LEU A 140 8.27 -9.20 -21.69
CA LEU A 140 8.01 -8.13 -20.71
C LEU A 140 9.01 -6.97 -20.88
N GLN A 141 10.31 -7.25 -21.06
CA GLN A 141 11.31 -6.23 -21.34
C GLN A 141 10.98 -5.45 -22.62
N ALA A 142 10.64 -6.14 -23.71
CA ALA A 142 10.29 -5.53 -24.99
C ALA A 142 9.03 -4.64 -24.90
N MET A 143 8.06 -5.00 -24.08
CA MET A 143 6.87 -4.19 -23.83
C MET A 143 7.18 -2.96 -22.98
N MET A 144 8.03 -3.09 -21.96
CA MET A 144 8.22 -2.05 -20.97
C MET A 144 9.32 -1.06 -21.34
N LEU A 145 10.45 -1.50 -21.92
CA LEU A 145 11.60 -0.65 -22.24
C LEU A 145 11.36 0.15 -23.53
N PRO A 146 11.43 -0.46 -24.74
CA PRO A 146 11.20 0.26 -26.00
C PRO A 146 9.72 0.46 -26.33
N SER A 147 8.82 -0.10 -25.48
CA SER A 147 7.38 0.07 -25.65
C SER A 147 6.76 -0.66 -26.85
N ALA A 148 7.29 -1.83 -27.26
CA ALA A 148 6.84 -2.55 -28.43
C ALA A 148 5.35 -2.99 -28.36
N ASN A 149 4.52 -2.47 -29.28
CA ASN A 149 3.08 -2.76 -29.37
C ASN A 149 2.84 -4.18 -29.86
N ASN A 150 3.57 -4.60 -30.91
CA ASN A 150 3.46 -5.94 -31.46
C ASN A 150 3.77 -7.01 -30.42
N ILE A 151 4.78 -6.80 -29.58
CA ILE A 151 5.13 -7.77 -28.52
C ILE A 151 4.05 -7.79 -27.40
N ALA A 152 3.38 -6.65 -27.16
CA ALA A 152 2.25 -6.63 -26.22
C ALA A 152 1.10 -7.54 -26.72
N ASP A 153 0.74 -7.44 -27.99
CA ASP A 153 -0.29 -8.28 -28.58
C ASP A 153 0.15 -9.76 -28.69
N THR A 154 1.40 -10.02 -29.10
CA THR A 154 1.98 -11.38 -29.13
C THR A 154 1.91 -12.04 -27.75
N ALA A 155 2.38 -11.36 -26.70
CA ALA A 155 2.34 -11.89 -25.33
C ALA A 155 0.91 -12.10 -24.83
N THR A 156 0.00 -11.20 -25.24
CA THR A 156 -1.43 -11.30 -24.91
C THR A 156 -2.08 -12.49 -25.60
N HIS A 157 -1.81 -12.72 -26.88
CA HIS A 157 -2.28 -13.91 -27.60
C HIS A 157 -1.77 -15.19 -26.94
N TRP A 158 -0.48 -15.23 -26.58
CA TRP A 158 0.12 -16.39 -25.91
C TRP A 158 -0.52 -16.73 -24.55
N VAL A 159 -0.94 -15.71 -23.77
CA VAL A 159 -1.48 -15.93 -22.41
C VAL A 159 -3.00 -16.14 -22.45
N PHE A 160 -3.73 -15.32 -23.23
CA PHE A 160 -5.19 -15.20 -23.18
C PHE A 160 -5.87 -15.79 -24.43
N GLY A 161 -5.10 -16.18 -25.44
CA GLY A 161 -5.61 -16.69 -26.73
C GLY A 161 -6.04 -15.60 -27.71
N SER A 162 -6.44 -14.43 -27.22
CA SER A 162 -6.80 -13.27 -28.03
C SER A 162 -6.70 -11.96 -27.25
N VAL A 163 -6.60 -10.83 -27.98
CA VAL A 163 -6.67 -9.49 -27.37
C VAL A 163 -8.06 -9.27 -26.73
N ASN A 164 -9.14 -9.76 -27.34
CA ASN A 164 -10.48 -9.61 -26.75
C ASN A 164 -10.61 -10.32 -25.40
N SER A 165 -10.13 -11.54 -25.27
CA SER A 165 -10.11 -12.28 -23.99
C SER A 165 -9.25 -11.58 -22.94
N TYR A 166 -8.13 -10.98 -23.37
CA TYR A 166 -7.31 -10.14 -22.50
C TYR A 166 -8.09 -8.92 -22.02
N VAL A 167 -8.74 -8.18 -22.93
CA VAL A 167 -9.52 -6.96 -22.60
C VAL A 167 -10.59 -7.27 -21.55
N GLU A 168 -11.32 -8.36 -21.72
CA GLU A 168 -12.30 -8.80 -20.70
C GLU A 168 -11.64 -9.10 -19.36
N TYR A 169 -10.51 -9.79 -19.37
CA TYR A 169 -9.77 -10.09 -18.16
C TYR A 169 -9.23 -8.80 -17.52
N ALA A 170 -8.55 -7.95 -18.29
CA ALA A 170 -7.92 -6.73 -17.80
C ALA A 170 -8.92 -5.77 -17.17
N ASN A 171 -10.12 -5.63 -17.74
CA ASN A 171 -11.18 -4.79 -17.17
C ASN A 171 -11.69 -5.30 -15.82
N ARG A 172 -11.71 -6.61 -15.59
CA ARG A 172 -11.99 -7.18 -14.26
C ARG A 172 -10.80 -6.98 -13.32
N PHE A 173 -9.59 -7.24 -13.81
CA PHE A 173 -8.37 -7.17 -13.03
C PHE A 173 -8.10 -5.75 -12.48
N VAL A 174 -8.22 -4.70 -13.28
CA VAL A 174 -8.00 -3.32 -12.82
C VAL A 174 -8.97 -2.93 -11.69
N LYS A 175 -10.19 -3.45 -11.69
CA LYS A 175 -11.14 -3.22 -10.58
C LYS A 175 -10.69 -3.90 -9.28
N THR A 176 -10.05 -5.07 -9.38
CA THR A 176 -9.48 -5.73 -8.17
C THR A 176 -8.30 -4.98 -7.57
N LEU A 177 -7.63 -4.13 -8.35
CA LEU A 177 -6.58 -3.23 -7.89
C LEU A 177 -7.13 -1.93 -7.28
N GLY A 178 -8.44 -1.66 -7.41
CA GLY A 178 -9.04 -0.40 -6.98
C GLY A 178 -9.09 0.69 -8.06
N MET A 179 -8.66 0.40 -9.29
CA MET A 179 -8.64 1.34 -10.43
C MET A 179 -10.04 1.47 -11.05
N MET A 180 -10.94 2.16 -10.34
CA MET A 180 -12.38 2.16 -10.66
C MET A 180 -12.73 2.98 -11.89
N GLN A 181 -11.89 3.90 -12.32
CA GLN A 181 -12.11 4.76 -13.48
C GLN A 181 -11.30 4.33 -14.72
N THR A 182 -10.65 3.17 -14.66
CA THR A 182 -9.85 2.62 -15.76
C THR A 182 -10.69 1.68 -16.63
N SER A 183 -10.55 1.83 -17.95
CA SER A 183 -11.11 0.94 -18.97
C SER A 183 -10.05 0.58 -19.99
N VAL A 184 -9.89 -0.71 -20.27
CA VAL A 184 -8.90 -1.27 -21.19
C VAL A 184 -9.63 -1.70 -22.47
N ALA A 185 -9.11 -1.28 -23.62
CA ALA A 185 -9.65 -1.61 -24.94
C ALA A 185 -8.64 -2.34 -25.87
N ASP A 186 -7.36 -2.35 -25.48
CA ASP A 186 -6.27 -3.02 -26.20
C ASP A 186 -5.12 -3.37 -25.28
N ALA A 187 -4.12 -4.11 -25.76
CA ALA A 187 -2.99 -4.54 -24.95
C ALA A 187 -1.86 -3.50 -24.88
N SER A 188 -1.80 -2.57 -25.81
CA SER A 188 -0.66 -1.67 -26.01
C SER A 188 -0.92 -0.23 -25.59
N GLY A 189 -2.19 0.17 -25.48
CA GLY A 189 -2.63 1.56 -25.30
C GLY A 189 -2.51 2.37 -26.58
N PHE A 190 -2.41 1.72 -27.73
CA PHE A 190 -2.49 2.35 -29.03
C PHE A 190 -3.92 2.87 -29.34
N SER A 191 -4.93 2.19 -28.80
CA SER A 191 -6.33 2.61 -28.86
C SER A 191 -6.59 3.77 -27.90
N PRO A 192 -7.18 4.89 -28.36
CA PRO A 192 -7.59 6.00 -27.50
C PRO A 192 -8.74 5.63 -26.53
N LYS A 193 -9.34 4.44 -26.71
CA LYS A 193 -10.37 3.92 -25.83
C LYS A 193 -9.81 3.24 -24.56
N THR A 194 -8.50 2.99 -24.50
CA THR A 194 -7.82 2.60 -23.27
C THR A 194 -7.59 3.86 -22.43
N ILE A 195 -8.41 4.05 -21.42
CA ILE A 195 -8.50 5.26 -20.62
C ILE A 195 -8.32 4.99 -19.14
N SER A 196 -7.79 5.97 -18.42
CA SER A 196 -7.63 5.94 -16.95
C SER A 196 -7.57 7.37 -16.40
N THR A 197 -7.49 7.51 -15.08
CA THR A 197 -7.18 8.77 -14.40
C THR A 197 -5.76 8.73 -13.84
N ALA A 198 -5.17 9.90 -13.61
CA ALA A 198 -3.86 9.97 -12.96
C ALA A 198 -3.88 9.34 -11.56
N GLU A 199 -5.02 9.40 -10.86
CA GLU A 199 -5.24 8.74 -9.58
C GLU A 199 -5.15 7.21 -9.68
N ASP A 200 -5.91 6.60 -10.61
CA ASP A 200 -5.86 5.14 -10.85
C ASP A 200 -4.45 4.71 -11.29
N LEU A 201 -3.72 5.57 -12.02
CA LEU A 201 -2.36 5.25 -12.44
C LEU A 201 -1.34 5.27 -11.29
N VAL A 202 -1.55 6.03 -10.22
CA VAL A 202 -0.74 5.91 -9.00
C VAL A 202 -0.91 4.51 -8.40
N ILE A 203 -2.13 4.00 -8.33
CA ILE A 203 -2.42 2.62 -7.88
C ILE A 203 -1.72 1.59 -8.78
N LEU A 204 -1.76 1.79 -10.09
CA LEU A 204 -1.04 0.94 -11.04
C LEU A 204 0.47 0.97 -10.81
N GLY A 205 1.02 2.15 -10.55
CA GLY A 205 2.45 2.34 -10.29
C GLY A 205 2.90 1.60 -9.04
N GLU A 206 2.11 1.63 -7.97
CA GLU A 206 2.36 0.87 -6.75
C GLU A 206 2.39 -0.64 -7.05
N ALA A 207 1.37 -1.17 -7.73
CA ALA A 207 1.31 -2.58 -8.09
C ALA A 207 2.48 -3.04 -8.98
N VAL A 208 2.98 -2.17 -9.87
CA VAL A 208 4.17 -2.46 -10.68
C VAL A 208 5.44 -2.50 -9.84
N LEU A 209 5.62 -1.55 -8.93
CA LEU A 209 6.82 -1.47 -8.08
C LEU A 209 6.85 -2.55 -6.98
N GLU A 210 5.69 -3.00 -6.52
CA GLU A 210 5.57 -4.12 -5.58
C GLU A 210 5.82 -5.48 -6.25
N ASN A 211 5.64 -5.58 -7.57
CA ASN A 211 5.96 -6.80 -8.30
C ASN A 211 7.48 -6.89 -8.56
N PRO A 212 8.20 -7.85 -7.98
CA PRO A 212 9.67 -7.87 -8.04
C PRO A 212 10.22 -8.05 -9.46
N VAL A 213 9.50 -8.72 -10.35
CA VAL A 213 9.91 -8.90 -11.75
C VAL A 213 9.76 -7.59 -12.52
N LEU A 214 8.59 -6.93 -12.42
CA LEU A 214 8.36 -5.67 -13.12
C LEU A 214 9.19 -4.54 -12.55
N SER A 215 9.32 -4.44 -11.24
CA SER A 215 10.20 -3.46 -10.58
C SER A 215 11.64 -3.56 -11.09
N SER A 216 12.14 -4.80 -11.25
CA SER A 216 13.46 -5.04 -11.86
C SER A 216 13.51 -4.61 -13.33
N ILE A 217 12.50 -4.95 -14.14
CA ILE A 217 12.48 -4.64 -15.57
C ILE A 217 12.42 -3.13 -15.80
N VAL A 218 11.49 -2.41 -15.15
CA VAL A 218 11.29 -0.97 -15.41
C VAL A 218 12.49 -0.12 -15.00
N ASN A 219 13.35 -0.65 -14.14
CA ASN A 219 14.58 -0.03 -13.68
C ASN A 219 15.81 -0.34 -14.57
N GLN A 220 15.63 -1.11 -15.66
CA GLN A 220 16.72 -1.38 -16.63
C GLN A 220 16.81 -0.25 -17.66
N SER A 221 18.03 0.21 -17.90
CA SER A 221 18.32 1.16 -19.00
C SER A 221 18.32 0.46 -20.35
N THR A 222 18.82 -0.79 -20.41
CA THR A 222 18.92 -1.61 -21.62
C THR A 222 18.60 -3.06 -21.33
N ALA A 223 18.31 -3.82 -22.37
CA ALA A 223 18.19 -5.28 -22.34
C ALA A 223 18.59 -5.87 -23.70
N ASN A 224 18.86 -7.18 -23.73
CA ASN A 224 19.13 -7.89 -24.98
C ASN A 224 17.88 -8.60 -25.49
N PHE A 225 17.50 -8.34 -26.75
CA PHE A 225 16.36 -8.97 -27.40
C PHE A 225 16.84 -9.86 -28.58
N PRO A 226 16.40 -11.12 -28.67
CA PRO A 226 16.81 -12.03 -29.73
C PRO A 226 16.54 -11.43 -31.13
N GLY A 227 17.51 -11.56 -32.04
CA GLY A 227 17.40 -11.05 -33.41
C GLY A 227 17.52 -9.53 -33.59
N VAL A 228 17.50 -8.74 -32.51
CA VAL A 228 17.65 -7.27 -32.53
C VAL A 228 18.95 -6.82 -31.87
N GLY A 229 19.38 -7.51 -30.81
CA GLY A 229 20.49 -7.08 -29.96
C GLY A 229 20.00 -6.20 -28.80
N GLU A 230 20.76 -5.14 -28.48
CA GLU A 230 20.43 -4.25 -27.39
C GLU A 230 19.20 -3.38 -27.70
N ILE A 231 18.25 -3.37 -26.76
CA ILE A 231 17.05 -2.50 -26.76
C ILE A 231 17.15 -1.53 -25.60
N ASN A 232 16.72 -0.30 -25.80
CA ASN A 232 16.86 0.79 -24.83
C ASN A 232 15.53 1.14 -24.16
N ASN A 233 15.60 1.53 -22.90
CA ASN A 233 14.47 2.12 -22.20
C ASN A 233 14.23 3.54 -22.69
N VAL A 234 13.01 3.84 -23.12
CA VAL A 234 12.64 5.20 -23.59
C VAL A 234 12.51 6.21 -22.44
N ASN A 235 12.62 5.77 -21.21
CA ASN A 235 12.66 6.62 -20.02
C ASN A 235 14.10 7.14 -19.80
N TRP A 236 14.43 8.26 -20.44
CA TRP A 236 15.76 8.86 -20.33
C TRP A 236 16.07 9.50 -18.96
N LEU A 237 15.08 9.60 -18.05
CA LEU A 237 15.27 10.05 -16.67
C LEU A 237 15.72 8.93 -15.72
N LEU A 238 15.73 7.70 -16.18
CA LEU A 238 16.07 6.55 -15.34
C LEU A 238 17.44 6.75 -14.67
N GLY A 239 17.49 6.53 -13.33
CA GLY A 239 18.69 6.74 -12.53
C GLY A 239 18.97 8.19 -12.12
N THR A 240 18.24 9.19 -12.67
CA THR A 240 18.32 10.58 -12.22
C THR A 240 17.24 10.87 -11.18
N ASP A 241 17.48 11.79 -10.23
CA ASP A 241 16.52 12.18 -9.17
C ASP A 241 15.92 10.98 -8.38
N GLY A 242 16.60 9.84 -8.37
CA GLY A 242 16.11 8.61 -7.75
C GLY A 242 15.04 7.86 -8.55
N ILE A 243 14.79 8.23 -9.81
CA ILE A 243 13.78 7.64 -10.68
C ILE A 243 14.11 6.17 -10.97
N LEU A 244 13.16 5.29 -10.66
CA LEU A 244 13.22 3.84 -10.80
C LEU A 244 12.51 3.31 -12.05
N GLY A 245 11.66 4.09 -12.69
CA GLY A 245 10.77 3.72 -13.79
C GLY A 245 9.60 4.71 -13.84
N ILE A 246 8.43 4.41 -14.38
CA ILE A 246 7.83 3.07 -14.63
C ILE A 246 7.52 2.93 -16.14
N LYS A 247 6.69 3.83 -16.70
CA LYS A 247 6.26 3.75 -18.11
C LYS A 247 5.92 5.12 -18.69
N THR A 248 6.42 5.35 -19.88
CA THR A 248 6.06 6.52 -20.71
C THR A 248 4.95 6.14 -21.70
N GLY A 249 4.18 7.14 -22.14
CA GLY A 249 3.20 7.00 -23.21
C GLY A 249 3.19 8.22 -24.10
N ASN A 250 2.81 8.04 -25.38
CA ASN A 250 2.58 9.13 -26.33
C ASN A 250 1.75 8.61 -27.50
N THR A 251 0.62 9.24 -27.75
CA THR A 251 -0.17 9.16 -28.99
C THR A 251 -0.75 10.54 -29.26
N ASP A 252 -1.29 10.76 -30.44
CA ASP A 252 -1.88 12.05 -30.78
C ASP A 252 -3.06 12.40 -29.86
N GLU A 253 -3.88 11.41 -29.49
CA GLU A 253 -5.07 11.60 -28.63
C GLU A 253 -4.73 11.72 -27.15
N ALA A 254 -3.70 11.01 -26.69
CA ALA A 254 -3.30 11.01 -25.28
C ALA A 254 -2.35 12.17 -24.93
N GLY A 255 -1.67 12.71 -25.95
CA GLY A 255 -0.50 13.55 -25.72
C GLY A 255 0.61 12.79 -25.00
N GLY A 256 1.50 13.50 -24.35
CA GLY A 256 2.55 12.92 -23.53
C GLY A 256 2.02 12.44 -22.18
N CYS A 257 2.35 11.20 -21.84
CA CYS A 257 1.96 10.56 -20.58
C CYS A 257 3.20 10.01 -19.88
N TYR A 258 3.25 10.11 -18.55
CA TYR A 258 4.33 9.52 -17.77
C TYR A 258 3.81 9.02 -16.42
N LEU A 259 3.99 7.73 -16.19
CA LEU A 259 3.84 7.08 -14.89
C LEU A 259 5.25 6.86 -14.35
N PHE A 260 5.58 7.47 -13.21
CA PHE A 260 6.91 7.42 -12.62
C PHE A 260 6.89 6.87 -11.20
N GLY A 261 8.03 6.30 -10.80
CA GLY A 261 8.36 5.98 -9.42
C GLY A 261 9.75 6.51 -9.11
N ALA A 262 9.95 7.11 -7.94
CA ALA A 262 11.24 7.66 -7.53
C ALA A 262 11.52 7.38 -6.05
N LYS A 263 12.73 6.88 -5.76
CA LYS A 263 13.18 6.66 -4.39
C LYS A 263 13.68 7.97 -3.79
N ARG A 264 13.14 8.33 -2.62
CA ARG A 264 13.52 9.54 -1.87
C ARG A 264 13.97 9.17 -0.46
N THR A 265 14.72 10.06 0.16
CA THR A 265 15.10 9.93 1.58
C THR A 265 14.57 11.15 2.31
N VAL A 266 13.61 10.95 3.20
CA VAL A 266 12.99 12.01 4.00
C VAL A 266 13.12 11.65 5.48
N ALA A 267 13.63 12.57 6.30
CA ALA A 267 13.88 12.34 7.73
C ALA A 267 14.61 11.01 8.02
N ASN A 268 15.62 10.67 7.22
CA ASN A 268 16.38 9.41 7.26
C ASN A 268 15.56 8.13 7.00
N GLN A 269 14.37 8.27 6.42
CA GLN A 269 13.54 7.14 5.98
C GLN A 269 13.45 7.10 4.46
N SER A 270 13.48 5.89 3.89
CA SER A 270 13.32 5.69 2.45
C SER A 270 11.83 5.67 2.10
N VAL A 271 11.41 6.50 1.14
CA VAL A 271 10.05 6.54 0.60
C VAL A 271 10.15 6.38 -0.92
N THR A 272 9.28 5.58 -1.50
CA THR A 272 9.13 5.52 -2.95
C THR A 272 7.91 6.33 -3.36
N VAL A 273 8.16 7.50 -3.92
CA VAL A 273 7.12 8.39 -4.49
C VAL A 273 6.67 7.83 -5.82
N ILE A 274 5.37 7.87 -6.09
CA ILE A 274 4.75 7.46 -7.35
C ILE A 274 3.97 8.65 -7.87
N GLY A 275 3.98 8.88 -9.18
CA GLY A 275 3.13 9.89 -9.76
C GLY A 275 2.80 9.60 -11.21
N ALA A 276 1.73 10.24 -11.67
CA ALA A 276 1.27 10.16 -13.05
C ALA A 276 0.97 11.56 -13.59
N ILE A 277 1.41 11.81 -14.81
CA ILE A 277 1.10 13.01 -15.60
C ILE A 277 0.51 12.54 -16.92
N LEU A 278 -0.66 13.07 -17.30
CA LEU A 278 -1.38 12.77 -18.53
C LEU A 278 -1.69 14.05 -19.30
N GLY A 279 -1.76 13.95 -20.64
CA GLY A 279 -2.18 15.03 -21.49
C GLY A 279 -1.15 16.16 -21.67
N ALA A 280 0.14 15.87 -21.50
CA ALA A 280 1.20 16.83 -21.79
C ALA A 280 1.32 17.08 -23.29
N PRO A 281 1.82 18.26 -23.72
CA PRO A 281 2.10 18.52 -25.13
C PRO A 281 3.03 17.47 -25.78
N THR A 282 4.00 16.96 -25.02
CA THR A 282 4.90 15.87 -25.44
C THR A 282 5.28 14.99 -24.26
N ARG A 283 5.71 13.74 -24.55
CA ARG A 283 6.29 12.84 -23.55
C ARG A 283 7.44 13.50 -22.75
N ASN A 284 8.31 14.23 -23.43
CA ASN A 284 9.47 14.86 -22.78
C ASN A 284 9.07 15.97 -21.80
N ILE A 285 7.98 16.69 -22.09
CA ILE A 285 7.42 17.69 -21.16
C ILE A 285 6.84 16.97 -19.93
N ALA A 286 6.04 15.90 -20.09
CA ALA A 286 5.53 15.12 -18.97
C ALA A 286 6.66 14.59 -18.06
N MET A 287 7.74 14.09 -18.68
CA MET A 287 8.92 13.62 -17.96
C MET A 287 9.66 14.77 -17.25
N GLY A 288 9.84 15.92 -17.91
CA GLY A 288 10.47 17.09 -17.30
C GLY A 288 9.71 17.60 -16.07
N ASP A 289 8.38 17.74 -16.19
CA ASP A 289 7.53 18.24 -15.10
C ASP A 289 7.43 17.26 -13.92
N SER A 290 7.62 15.96 -14.15
CA SER A 290 7.66 14.97 -13.06
C SER A 290 8.78 15.26 -12.05
N ARG A 291 9.91 15.84 -12.48
CA ARG A 291 11.03 16.17 -11.59
C ARG A 291 10.63 17.22 -10.55
N ASN A 292 9.81 18.20 -10.94
CA ASN A 292 9.30 19.24 -10.02
C ASN A 292 8.40 18.61 -8.95
N LEU A 293 7.53 17.66 -9.33
CA LEU A 293 6.67 16.93 -8.39
C LEU A 293 7.48 16.04 -7.45
N ILE A 294 8.49 15.32 -7.97
CA ILE A 294 9.39 14.47 -7.18
C ILE A 294 10.15 15.31 -6.14
N GLN A 295 10.69 16.47 -6.51
CA GLN A 295 11.41 17.37 -5.60
C GLN A 295 10.47 17.98 -4.55
N ALA A 296 9.26 18.37 -4.95
CA ALA A 296 8.27 18.92 -4.03
C ALA A 296 7.80 17.87 -2.99
N ALA A 297 7.76 16.60 -3.36
CA ALA A 297 7.41 15.52 -2.44
C ALA A 297 8.36 15.43 -1.23
N ASP A 298 9.64 15.79 -1.38
CA ASP A 298 10.61 15.79 -0.26
C ASP A 298 10.17 16.72 0.88
N THR A 299 9.50 17.83 0.56
CA THR A 299 8.99 18.79 1.55
C THR A 299 7.59 18.47 2.03
N GLY A 300 6.90 17.56 1.33
CA GLY A 300 5.54 17.12 1.66
C GLY A 300 5.49 16.10 2.78
N PHE A 301 6.53 15.30 2.95
CA PHE A 301 6.62 14.37 4.07
C PHE A 301 7.23 15.02 5.31
N GLU A 302 6.74 14.60 6.46
CA GLU A 302 7.29 14.99 7.76
C GLU A 302 7.23 13.83 8.76
N LEU A 303 8.12 13.87 9.76
CA LEU A 303 8.10 12.93 10.87
C LEU A 303 7.19 13.48 11.97
N THR A 304 6.01 12.90 12.13
CA THR A 304 4.97 13.36 13.06
C THR A 304 4.94 12.46 14.30
N THR A 305 4.84 13.07 15.49
CA THR A 305 4.62 12.33 16.74
C THR A 305 3.17 11.92 16.84
N ALA A 306 2.87 10.65 16.56
CA ALA A 306 1.55 10.05 16.69
C ALA A 306 1.13 9.87 18.15
N VAL A 307 2.10 9.47 19.01
CA VAL A 307 1.89 9.27 20.44
C VAL A 307 3.12 9.74 21.20
N ARG A 308 2.92 10.50 22.29
CA ARG A 308 4.01 10.91 23.17
C ARG A 308 4.26 9.87 24.27
N ALA A 309 5.49 9.79 24.75
CA ALA A 309 5.81 8.97 25.93
C ALA A 309 4.93 9.40 27.12
N ASN A 310 4.43 8.43 27.87
CA ASN A 310 3.51 8.61 29.01
C ASN A 310 2.16 9.27 28.66
N GLN A 311 1.82 9.42 27.39
CA GLN A 311 0.49 9.88 27.00
C GLN A 311 -0.57 8.88 27.41
N THR A 312 -1.67 9.35 28.01
CA THR A 312 -2.81 8.49 28.36
C THR A 312 -3.52 8.02 27.08
N ILE A 313 -3.63 6.69 26.93
CA ILE A 313 -4.24 6.01 25.78
C ILE A 313 -5.59 5.41 26.18
N GLY A 314 -5.79 5.17 27.44
CA GLY A 314 -7.05 4.66 27.98
C GLY A 314 -7.05 4.65 29.48
N GLN A 315 -8.17 4.22 30.06
CA GLN A 315 -8.34 4.09 31.50
C GLN A 315 -9.16 2.87 31.88
N TYR A 316 -8.90 2.38 33.07
CA TYR A 316 -9.63 1.27 33.69
C TYR A 316 -10.34 1.81 34.94
N ARG A 317 -11.66 1.85 34.93
CA ARG A 317 -12.47 2.20 36.12
C ARG A 317 -12.70 0.96 36.97
N LEU A 318 -12.12 0.94 38.17
CA LEU A 318 -12.18 -0.19 39.03
C LEU A 318 -13.54 -0.25 39.76
N PRO A 319 -14.25 -1.38 39.76
CA PRO A 319 -15.57 -1.51 40.43
C PRO A 319 -15.53 -1.25 41.96
N TRP A 320 -14.35 -1.35 42.58
CA TRP A 320 -14.14 -1.07 43.99
C TRP A 320 -13.62 0.38 44.25
N GLY A 321 -13.67 1.22 43.24
CA GLY A 321 -13.26 2.62 43.31
C GLY A 321 -11.85 2.88 42.75
N GLY A 322 -11.71 4.09 42.19
CA GLY A 322 -10.47 4.53 41.57
C GLY A 322 -10.37 4.22 40.07
N THR A 323 -9.40 4.83 39.45
CA THR A 323 -9.08 4.67 38.01
C THR A 323 -7.59 4.46 37.86
N VAL A 324 -7.22 3.56 36.93
CA VAL A 324 -5.84 3.31 36.54
C VAL A 324 -5.69 3.68 35.06
N ASN A 325 -4.75 4.56 34.75
CA ASN A 325 -4.49 4.96 33.37
C ASN A 325 -3.63 3.93 32.65
N ALA A 326 -3.96 3.70 31.39
CA ALA A 326 -3.12 3.02 30.43
C ALA A 326 -2.36 4.09 29.65
N VAL A 327 -1.02 4.06 29.68
CA VAL A 327 -0.15 5.07 29.10
C VAL A 327 0.82 4.45 28.09
N ALA A 328 1.23 5.23 27.09
CA ALA A 328 2.24 4.80 26.13
C ALA A 328 3.60 4.61 26.82
N ALA A 329 4.24 3.47 26.62
CA ALA A 329 5.54 3.15 27.18
C ALA A 329 6.69 3.97 26.57
N GLY A 330 6.47 4.58 25.41
CA GLY A 330 7.45 5.38 24.70
C GLY A 330 6.80 6.32 23.69
N GLU A 331 7.63 7.08 22.99
CA GLU A 331 7.19 7.94 21.89
C GLU A 331 7.02 7.10 20.61
N LEU A 332 5.95 7.38 19.82
CA LEU A 332 5.73 6.80 18.50
C LEU A 332 5.75 7.91 17.45
N LYS A 333 6.78 7.87 16.60
CA LYS A 333 6.92 8.77 15.44
C LYS A 333 6.72 8.01 14.15
N VAL A 334 5.89 8.57 13.26
CA VAL A 334 5.59 8.01 11.94
C VAL A 334 5.85 9.04 10.87
N LEU A 335 6.23 8.58 9.69
CA LEU A 335 6.26 9.43 8.51
C LEU A 335 4.82 9.69 8.08
N ASN A 336 4.48 10.94 7.81
CA ASN A 336 3.14 11.36 7.39
C ASN A 336 3.23 12.40 6.28
N TRP A 337 2.20 12.48 5.45
CA TRP A 337 2.05 13.56 4.49
C TRP A 337 1.47 14.79 5.18
N LYS A 338 2.02 15.97 4.91
CA LYS A 338 1.55 17.24 5.47
C LYS A 338 0.12 17.54 5.04
N GLY A 339 -0.72 17.87 6.00
CA GLY A 339 -2.14 18.09 5.78
C GLY A 339 -3.00 16.85 6.05
N ASP A 340 -2.41 15.65 6.16
CA ASP A 340 -3.14 14.43 6.47
C ASP A 340 -3.19 14.18 7.98
N ALA A 341 -4.29 13.59 8.43
CA ALA A 341 -4.42 13.11 9.80
C ALA A 341 -3.62 11.81 9.99
N VAL A 342 -2.89 11.71 11.09
CA VAL A 342 -2.25 10.44 11.47
C VAL A 342 -3.33 9.47 11.95
N VAL A 343 -3.50 8.36 11.22
CA VAL A 343 -4.39 7.28 11.63
C VAL A 343 -3.71 6.44 12.69
N THR A 344 -4.41 6.22 13.82
CA THR A 344 -3.97 5.35 14.91
C THR A 344 -4.96 4.21 15.12
N ASP A 345 -4.43 3.02 15.38
CA ASP A 345 -5.20 1.85 15.80
C ASP A 345 -4.76 1.46 17.22
N THR A 346 -5.72 1.46 18.15
CA THR A 346 -5.47 1.22 19.57
C THR A 346 -6.14 -0.07 20.01
N ASN A 347 -5.34 -0.97 20.55
CA ASN A 347 -5.83 -2.21 21.16
C ASN A 347 -5.43 -2.24 22.63
N LEU A 348 -6.43 -2.32 23.52
CA LEU A 348 -6.24 -2.52 24.96
C LEU A 348 -6.97 -3.79 25.39
N SER A 349 -6.28 -4.63 26.13
CA SER A 349 -6.86 -5.83 26.72
C SER A 349 -7.61 -5.51 28.01
N ASP A 350 -8.58 -6.34 28.32
CA ASP A 350 -9.26 -6.29 29.60
C ASP A 350 -8.29 -6.56 30.76
N LEU A 351 -8.56 -5.92 31.90
CA LEU A 351 -7.72 -5.98 33.08
C LEU A 351 -8.29 -7.04 34.07
N ALA A 352 -7.53 -8.13 34.22
CA ALA A 352 -7.76 -9.08 35.32
C ALA A 352 -6.84 -8.72 36.49
N VAL A 353 -7.38 -8.12 37.55
CA VAL A 353 -6.58 -7.67 38.70
C VAL A 353 -6.21 -8.88 39.57
N GLN A 354 -4.99 -9.35 39.43
CA GLN A 354 -4.41 -10.46 40.19
C GLN A 354 -2.99 -10.10 40.64
N ASN A 355 -2.46 -10.82 41.66
CA ASN A 355 -1.08 -10.70 42.03
C ASN A 355 -0.16 -11.15 40.87
N GLY A 356 0.85 -10.33 40.52
CA GLY A 356 1.75 -10.60 39.40
C GLY A 356 1.25 -10.13 38.04
N GLN A 357 0.32 -9.19 38.00
CA GLN A 357 -0.25 -8.60 36.77
C GLN A 357 0.81 -8.03 35.86
N SER A 358 0.68 -8.30 34.54
CA SER A 358 1.48 -7.68 33.49
C SER A 358 1.29 -6.15 33.51
N SER A 359 2.36 -5.39 33.41
CA SER A 359 2.28 -3.95 33.20
C SER A 359 1.84 -3.60 31.78
N VAL A 360 2.07 -4.47 30.79
CA VAL A 360 1.69 -4.26 29.40
C VAL A 360 0.22 -4.70 29.23
N VAL A 361 -0.60 -3.76 28.79
CA VAL A 361 -2.05 -3.95 28.63
C VAL A 361 -2.52 -3.74 27.18
N GLY A 362 -1.61 -3.44 26.25
CA GLY A 362 -1.98 -3.26 24.86
C GLY A 362 -0.90 -2.60 24.02
N SER A 363 -1.32 -2.07 22.87
CA SER A 363 -0.47 -1.33 21.95
C SER A 363 -1.25 -0.28 21.18
N VAL A 364 -0.54 0.75 20.73
CA VAL A 364 -0.99 1.69 19.70
C VAL A 364 -0.14 1.48 18.46
N LYS A 365 -0.80 1.31 17.32
CA LYS A 365 -0.18 1.27 16.00
C LYS A 365 -0.49 2.57 15.28
N ALA A 366 0.42 3.05 14.47
CA ALA A 366 0.22 4.25 13.67
C ALA A 366 1.10 4.25 12.42
N GLY A 367 0.70 5.09 11.44
CA GLY A 367 1.41 5.29 10.19
C GLY A 367 1.14 4.20 9.16
N HIS A 368 1.53 4.47 7.94
CA HIS A 368 1.38 3.55 6.81
C HIS A 368 2.35 2.36 6.91
N ASP A 369 3.52 2.55 7.50
CA ASP A 369 4.51 1.50 7.81
C ASP A 369 4.21 0.72 9.11
N VAL A 370 3.04 0.95 9.70
CA VAL A 370 2.48 0.25 10.87
C VAL A 370 3.48 0.09 12.01
N LYS A 371 4.06 1.20 12.45
CA LYS A 371 4.86 1.23 13.69
C LYS A 371 3.99 1.10 14.93
N SER A 372 4.53 0.57 16.00
CA SER A 372 3.78 0.36 17.24
C SER A 372 4.55 0.76 18.49
N VAL A 373 3.79 1.14 19.52
CA VAL A 373 4.29 1.35 20.87
C VAL A 373 3.43 0.56 21.87
N SER A 374 4.06 -0.05 22.85
CA SER A 374 3.34 -0.76 23.93
C SER A 374 2.61 0.23 24.83
N VAL A 375 1.46 -0.20 25.33
CA VAL A 375 0.70 0.53 26.34
C VAL A 375 0.82 -0.21 27.67
N ILE A 376 1.19 0.52 28.71
CA ILE A 376 1.41 -0.01 30.05
C ILE A 376 0.48 0.67 31.06
N LEU A 377 0.25 0.01 32.19
CA LEU A 377 -0.42 0.67 33.30
C LEU A 377 0.50 1.75 33.91
N SER A 378 -0.05 2.93 34.17
CA SER A 378 0.67 4.03 34.83
C SER A 378 1.08 3.70 36.27
N GLN A 379 0.33 2.81 36.89
CA GLN A 379 0.57 2.24 38.23
C GLN A 379 -0.11 0.87 38.34
N GLN A 380 0.31 0.09 39.29
CA GLN A 380 -0.35 -1.18 39.59
C GLN A 380 -1.80 -0.94 40.07
N ALA A 381 -2.75 -1.73 39.54
CA ALA A 381 -4.14 -1.60 39.95
C ALA A 381 -4.28 -1.98 41.43
N PRO A 382 -4.83 -1.09 42.29
CA PRO A 382 -5.00 -1.38 43.68
C PRO A 382 -6.00 -2.55 43.87
N ALA A 383 -5.64 -3.44 44.77
CA ALA A 383 -6.56 -4.53 45.13
C ALA A 383 -7.80 -3.96 45.87
N PRO A 384 -8.98 -4.60 45.70
CA PRO A 384 -10.18 -4.19 46.45
C PRO A 384 -9.99 -4.44 47.96
N SER A 385 -10.63 -3.60 48.78
CA SER A 385 -10.64 -3.78 50.22
C SER A 385 -11.33 -5.12 50.57
N TRP A 386 -10.99 -5.68 51.76
CA TRP A 386 -11.63 -6.89 52.23
C TRP A 386 -13.16 -6.70 52.43
N THR A 387 -13.59 -5.52 52.86
CA THR A 387 -15.01 -5.18 53.03
C THR A 387 -15.74 -5.21 51.69
N TRP A 388 -15.17 -4.62 50.64
CA TRP A 388 -15.75 -4.68 49.27
C TRP A 388 -15.88 -6.11 48.78
N ARG A 389 -14.87 -6.97 49.04
CA ARG A 389 -14.90 -8.39 48.64
C ARG A 389 -16.03 -9.20 49.33
N LEU A 390 -16.42 -8.80 50.55
CA LEU A 390 -17.47 -9.51 51.29
C LEU A 390 -18.89 -9.09 50.90
N ILE A 391 -19.10 -7.83 50.49
CA ILE A 391 -20.44 -7.25 50.24
C ILE A 391 -20.83 -7.12 48.77
N ARG A 392 -19.96 -7.48 47.86
CA ARG A 392 -20.26 -7.43 46.41
C ARG A 392 -21.16 -8.57 45.91
#